data_e176741ca787a91fc02e411c34cc0a79
#
_entry.id   e176741ca787a91fc02e411c34cc0a79
#
_cell.length_a   1.000
_cell.length_b   1.000
_cell.length_c   1.000
_cell.angle_alpha   90.00
_cell.angle_beta   90.00
_cell.angle_gamma   90.00
#
_symmetry.space_group_name_H-M   'P 1'
#
loop_
_entity.id
_entity.type
_entity.pdbx_description
1 polymer ?
#
loop_
_entity_poly.entity_id
_entity_poly.type
_entity_poly.pdbx_seq_one_letter_code
_entity_poly.pdbx_strand_id
1 'polypeptide(L)'
;IIYNAYMMRINGNITKERSHNFVKQNGNTFKNVKIKGYFRFSIFIPNSAWFLRAFRRKLRFKFLLAGCIVLFLLYGVIFASIIENIEDQHQFSERPISPFCTIYPVKKQNIPPKPKIIKILVWTHMPNKHLSNEYMLGCPQKNCRFVAESDALLSKLGAKFISPVDKFKLNLKLLQRANAVVFHALSREFKIGAIPPIRPYWQKWLFTTVEAPRYDFHKHAKYAKWNHLINLTVTVRSDASKQLRYGYYKMLENEKIFKLPSYSNRTLPIAWVASHCTTESRREQFVRKLKEHIPVDSYGRCGTITCPENCFDHIENNYKFYLALENSDCPDYITEKSWKNSFSRNLIPIVRGSLNGYARYLPPGSFIHTDSFPSIKHLADYLWKVFNNQTLYESYFKWKDRYEVVTRNIYSDACTICTLLHDTWDVKQSWEIDGWWSPHQCKNNHTDFLS
;
A
#
# COMPACT_ATOMS: atom_id res chain seq x y z
N ILE A 1 27.43 -30.42 -17.74
CA ILE A 1 28.13 -29.98 -16.49
C ILE A 1 27.46 -28.74 -15.94
N ILE A 2 27.12 -27.76 -16.77
CA ILE A 2 26.43 -26.50 -16.33
C ILE A 2 25.01 -26.79 -15.83
N TYR A 3 24.32 -27.73 -16.46
CA TYR A 3 22.94 -28.10 -16.11
C TYR A 3 22.85 -28.83 -14.73
N ASN A 4 23.83 -29.66 -14.40
CA ASN A 4 23.86 -30.34 -13.08
C ASN A 4 24.19 -29.38 -11.94
N ALA A 5 24.97 -28.33 -12.17
CA ALA A 5 25.28 -27.33 -11.13
C ALA A 5 24.07 -26.45 -10.79
N TYR A 6 23.18 -26.17 -11.78
CA TYR A 6 21.96 -25.37 -11.56
C TYR A 6 20.88 -26.15 -10.81
N MET A 7 20.73 -27.45 -11.14
CA MET A 7 19.75 -28.31 -10.46
C MET A 7 20.15 -28.68 -9.02
N MET A 8 21.46 -28.80 -8.73
CA MET A 8 21.95 -28.99 -7.36
C MET A 8 21.74 -27.75 -6.48
N ARG A 9 21.75 -26.53 -7.06
CA ARG A 9 21.52 -25.30 -6.31
C ARG A 9 20.05 -25.10 -5.95
N ILE A 10 19.12 -25.56 -6.77
CA ILE A 10 17.68 -25.53 -6.49
C ILE A 10 17.31 -26.57 -5.43
N ASN A 11 17.87 -27.79 -5.50
CA ASN A 11 17.59 -28.81 -4.51
C ASN A 11 18.27 -28.58 -3.15
N GLY A 12 19.39 -27.86 -3.11
CA GLY A 12 20.09 -27.53 -1.87
C GLY A 12 19.39 -26.51 -0.99
N ASN A 13 18.54 -25.66 -1.54
CA ASN A 13 17.81 -24.64 -0.78
C ASN A 13 16.44 -25.11 -0.25
N ILE A 14 15.89 -26.20 -0.79
CA ILE A 14 14.57 -26.70 -0.36
C ILE A 14 14.67 -27.64 0.86
N THR A 15 15.84 -28.21 1.11
CA THR A 15 16.02 -29.19 2.21
C THR A 15 16.44 -28.58 3.54
N LYS A 16 16.72 -27.25 3.62
CA LYS A 16 17.19 -26.62 4.86
C LYS A 16 16.10 -25.88 5.67
N GLU A 17 14.86 -25.75 5.18
CA GLU A 17 13.78 -25.05 5.91
C GLU A 17 12.71 -25.99 6.52
N ARG A 18 13.00 -27.31 6.66
CA ARG A 18 12.04 -28.25 7.25
C ARG A 18 12.49 -28.90 8.55
N SER A 19 13.20 -28.19 9.38
CA SER A 19 13.38 -28.64 10.76
C SER A 19 13.47 -27.41 11.67
N HIS A 20 12.34 -27.04 12.23
CA HIS A 20 12.10 -26.50 13.57
C HIS A 20 10.83 -25.65 13.58
N ASN A 21 9.82 -26.21 14.16
CA ASN A 21 8.91 -25.66 15.17
C ASN A 21 7.57 -26.36 15.10
N PHE A 22 7.52 -27.56 15.70
CA PHE A 22 6.27 -28.11 16.20
C PHE A 22 6.07 -27.59 17.62
N VAL A 23 5.20 -26.63 17.81
CA VAL A 23 4.62 -26.32 19.09
C VAL A 23 3.37 -27.19 19.24
N LYS A 24 3.45 -28.19 20.12
CA LYS A 24 2.28 -28.94 20.58
C LYS A 24 1.43 -28.04 21.45
N GLN A 25 0.25 -27.69 20.99
CA GLN A 25 -0.84 -27.29 21.87
C GLN A 25 -2.12 -28.04 21.50
N ASN A 26 -2.57 -28.81 22.51
CA ASN A 26 -3.90 -29.41 22.63
C ASN A 26 -4.42 -30.34 21.52
N GLY A 27 -4.03 -31.61 21.62
CA GLY A 27 -4.94 -32.75 21.56
C GLY A 27 -5.84 -33.02 20.35
N ASN A 28 -5.69 -32.35 19.20
CA ASN A 28 -6.49 -32.65 18.02
C ASN A 28 -5.59 -32.85 16.81
N THR A 29 -5.57 -34.08 16.34
CA THR A 29 -4.93 -34.49 15.09
C THR A 29 -5.65 -33.88 13.90
N PHE A 30 -5.01 -32.92 13.23
CA PHE A 30 -5.48 -32.43 11.94
C PHE A 30 -5.16 -33.47 10.86
N LYS A 31 -6.19 -34.00 10.23
CA LYS A 31 -6.09 -34.80 9.02
C LYS A 31 -5.50 -33.97 7.89
N ASN A 32 -4.48 -34.51 7.25
CA ASN A 32 -3.83 -33.96 6.07
C ASN A 32 -4.84 -33.53 5.01
N VAL A 33 -4.89 -32.23 4.73
CA VAL A 33 -5.51 -31.72 3.51
C VAL A 33 -4.54 -31.97 2.37
N LYS A 34 -4.83 -32.97 1.53
CA LYS A 34 -4.13 -33.19 0.28
C LYS A 34 -4.38 -32.01 -0.65
N ILE A 35 -3.41 -31.13 -0.83
CA ILE A 35 -3.40 -30.18 -1.93
C ILE A 35 -3.19 -30.96 -3.23
N LYS A 36 -4.26 -31.19 -3.98
CA LYS A 36 -4.20 -31.70 -5.35
C LYS A 36 -3.67 -30.58 -6.25
N GLY A 37 -2.52 -30.75 -6.84
CA GLY A 37 -2.02 -29.82 -7.85
C GLY A 37 -0.51 -29.83 -8.07
N TYR A 38 0.14 -31.01 -8.04
CA TYR A 38 1.44 -31.13 -8.66
C TYR A 38 1.29 -31.87 -9.99
N PHE A 39 1.41 -31.15 -11.09
CA PHE A 39 1.61 -31.79 -12.39
C PHE A 39 2.99 -32.44 -12.41
N ARG A 40 3.04 -33.75 -12.36
CA ARG A 40 4.25 -34.51 -12.68
C ARG A 40 4.38 -34.56 -14.20
N PHE A 41 5.27 -33.77 -14.75
CA PHE A 41 5.73 -34.01 -16.12
C PHE A 41 6.77 -35.13 -16.13
N SER A 42 6.40 -36.29 -16.60
CA SER A 42 7.36 -37.36 -16.92
C SER A 42 7.90 -37.05 -18.32
N ILE A 43 9.17 -36.63 -18.39
CA ILE A 43 9.88 -36.55 -19.68
C ILE A 43 10.29 -37.92 -20.06
N PHE A 44 9.68 -38.46 -21.12
CA PHE A 44 10.06 -39.75 -21.71
C PHE A 44 11.34 -39.53 -22.52
N ILE A 45 12.47 -39.99 -22.05
CA ILE A 45 13.74 -40.01 -22.80
C ILE A 45 13.76 -41.31 -23.59
N PRO A 46 13.67 -41.26 -24.94
CA PRO A 46 13.76 -42.46 -25.76
C PRO A 46 15.16 -43.10 -25.63
N ASN A 47 15.18 -44.41 -25.62
CA ASN A 47 16.31 -45.28 -25.43
C ASN A 47 17.51 -44.90 -26.32
N SER A 48 18.70 -44.81 -25.72
CA SER A 48 19.97 -44.36 -26.29
C SER A 48 20.40 -45.03 -27.60
N ALA A 49 19.90 -46.23 -27.88
CA ALA A 49 20.22 -46.96 -29.12
C ALA A 49 19.61 -46.35 -30.39
N TRP A 50 18.51 -45.61 -30.30
CA TRP A 50 17.90 -44.92 -31.47
C TRP A 50 18.68 -43.65 -31.86
N PHE A 51 19.21 -42.97 -30.87
CA PHE A 51 19.97 -41.72 -31.06
C PHE A 51 21.30 -41.95 -31.82
N LEU A 52 21.97 -43.09 -31.58
CA LEU A 52 23.25 -43.43 -32.22
C LEU A 52 23.10 -43.80 -33.72
N ARG A 53 21.95 -44.29 -34.13
CA ARG A 53 21.68 -44.57 -35.59
C ARG A 53 21.37 -43.31 -36.40
N ALA A 54 20.79 -42.27 -35.79
CA ALA A 54 20.52 -40.98 -36.42
C ALA A 54 21.80 -40.14 -36.65
N PHE A 55 22.86 -40.41 -35.88
CA PHE A 55 24.14 -39.69 -35.94
C PHE A 55 24.95 -39.94 -37.21
N ARG A 56 24.69 -41.03 -37.96
CA ARG A 56 25.42 -41.40 -39.19
C ARG A 56 24.94 -40.68 -40.48
N ARG A 57 23.93 -39.82 -40.44
CA ARG A 57 23.47 -39.03 -41.60
C ARG A 57 23.68 -37.53 -41.33
N LYS A 58 24.90 -37.06 -41.61
CA LYS A 58 25.43 -35.73 -41.28
C LYS A 58 24.60 -34.51 -41.76
N LEU A 59 23.66 -34.64 -42.66
CA LEU A 59 22.92 -33.46 -43.18
C LEU A 59 21.57 -33.21 -42.49
N ARG A 60 20.87 -34.30 -42.08
CA ARG A 60 19.55 -34.14 -41.39
C ARG A 60 19.68 -33.71 -39.94
N PHE A 61 20.83 -33.99 -39.31
CA PHE A 61 21.08 -33.66 -37.90
C PHE A 61 21.24 -32.15 -37.67
N LYS A 62 21.81 -31.38 -38.62
CA LYS A 62 21.93 -29.91 -38.48
C LYS A 62 20.58 -29.22 -38.48
N PHE A 63 19.62 -29.67 -39.30
CA PHE A 63 18.28 -29.12 -39.35
C PHE A 63 17.43 -29.52 -38.12
N LEU A 64 17.59 -30.72 -37.58
CA LEU A 64 16.96 -31.17 -36.34
C LEU A 64 17.50 -30.40 -35.12
N LEU A 65 18.82 -30.17 -35.04
CA LEU A 65 19.43 -29.42 -33.96
C LEU A 65 19.01 -27.96 -33.98
N ALA A 66 18.99 -27.34 -35.18
CA ALA A 66 18.50 -25.97 -35.36
C ALA A 66 17.01 -25.85 -34.97
N GLY A 67 16.17 -26.81 -35.38
CA GLY A 67 14.76 -26.86 -34.99
C GLY A 67 14.55 -27.02 -33.49
N CYS A 68 15.36 -27.89 -32.84
CA CYS A 68 15.32 -28.06 -31.36
C CYS A 68 15.77 -26.78 -30.64
N ILE A 69 16.79 -26.07 -31.14
CA ILE A 69 17.26 -24.80 -30.57
C ILE A 69 16.18 -23.72 -30.70
N VAL A 70 15.53 -23.61 -31.87
CA VAL A 70 14.44 -22.67 -32.10
C VAL A 70 13.23 -22.99 -31.20
N LEU A 71 12.86 -24.26 -31.05
CA LEU A 71 11.80 -24.68 -30.13
C LEU A 71 12.16 -24.42 -28.68
N PHE A 72 13.43 -24.61 -28.28
CA PHE A 72 13.89 -24.31 -26.92
C PHE A 72 13.89 -22.81 -26.64
N LEU A 73 14.25 -21.97 -27.62
CA LEU A 73 14.19 -20.52 -27.51
C LEU A 73 12.73 -20.02 -27.47
N LEU A 74 11.86 -20.57 -28.32
CA LEU A 74 10.42 -20.27 -28.29
C LEU A 74 9.78 -20.73 -26.96
N TYR A 75 10.15 -21.89 -26.46
CA TYR A 75 9.67 -22.36 -25.14
C TYR A 75 10.21 -21.51 -24.00
N GLY A 76 11.45 -21.04 -24.08
CA GLY A 76 12.04 -20.09 -23.12
C GLY A 76 11.33 -18.73 -23.12
N VAL A 77 10.99 -18.21 -24.30
CA VAL A 77 10.24 -16.95 -24.42
C VAL A 77 8.81 -17.10 -23.91
N ILE A 78 8.13 -18.21 -24.27
CA ILE A 78 6.77 -18.49 -23.77
C ILE A 78 6.80 -18.70 -22.24
N PHE A 79 7.79 -19.41 -21.73
CA PHE A 79 7.94 -19.64 -20.28
C PHE A 79 8.29 -18.37 -19.52
N ALA A 80 9.14 -17.50 -20.09
CA ALA A 80 9.41 -16.18 -19.53
C ALA A 80 8.15 -15.29 -19.51
N SER A 81 7.38 -15.26 -20.61
CA SER A 81 6.11 -14.53 -20.68
C SER A 81 5.04 -15.10 -19.73
N ILE A 82 5.05 -16.41 -19.48
CA ILE A 82 4.15 -17.04 -18.51
C ILE A 82 4.59 -16.69 -17.07
N ILE A 83 5.89 -16.66 -16.79
CA ILE A 83 6.42 -16.25 -15.48
C ILE A 83 6.16 -14.78 -15.22
N GLU A 84 6.40 -13.89 -16.19
CA GLU A 84 6.04 -12.48 -16.07
C GLU A 84 4.54 -12.26 -15.84
N ASN A 85 3.67 -13.00 -16.55
CA ASN A 85 2.22 -12.96 -16.31
C ASN A 85 1.82 -13.58 -14.98
N ILE A 86 2.55 -14.55 -14.44
CA ILE A 86 2.31 -15.14 -13.12
C ILE A 86 2.79 -14.18 -12.02
N GLU A 87 3.91 -13.47 -12.20
CA GLU A 87 4.37 -12.45 -11.25
C GLU A 87 3.44 -11.24 -11.21
N ASP A 88 2.89 -10.81 -12.35
CA ASP A 88 1.87 -9.74 -12.40
C ASP A 88 0.52 -10.17 -11.78
N GLN A 89 0.14 -11.43 -11.90
CA GLN A 89 -1.06 -11.96 -11.24
C GLN A 89 -0.84 -12.23 -9.74
N HIS A 90 0.38 -12.52 -9.29
CA HIS A 90 0.70 -12.74 -7.88
C HIS A 90 0.70 -11.45 -7.03
N GLN A 91 0.59 -10.27 -7.60
CA GLN A 91 0.30 -9.06 -6.82
C GLN A 91 -1.10 -9.10 -6.15
N PHE A 92 -1.94 -10.06 -6.51
CA PHE A 92 -3.24 -10.36 -5.88
C PHE A 92 -3.28 -11.64 -5.04
N SER A 93 -2.14 -12.34 -4.84
CA SER A 93 -2.11 -13.51 -3.97
C SER A 93 -2.46 -13.14 -2.53
N GLU A 94 -3.25 -13.96 -1.89
CA GLU A 94 -3.78 -13.91 -0.54
C GLU A 94 -2.92 -13.08 0.42
N ARG A 95 -3.45 -11.93 0.85
CA ARG A 95 -2.75 -11.08 1.81
C ARG A 95 -2.52 -11.90 3.06
N PRO A 96 -1.31 -11.90 3.61
CA PRO A 96 -1.08 -12.57 4.88
C PRO A 96 -2.02 -11.95 5.92
N ILE A 97 -2.76 -12.82 6.62
CA ILE A 97 -3.62 -12.39 7.73
C ILE A 97 -2.70 -11.74 8.77
N SER A 98 -3.02 -10.52 9.17
CA SER A 98 -2.27 -9.82 10.21
C SER A 98 -2.22 -10.66 11.48
N PRO A 99 -1.07 -10.80 12.15
CA PRO A 99 -0.98 -11.49 13.43
C PRO A 99 -1.86 -10.86 14.53
N PHE A 100 -2.28 -9.61 14.32
CA PHE A 100 -3.19 -8.89 15.21
C PHE A 100 -4.68 -9.09 14.86
N CYS A 101 -5.00 -9.89 13.85
CA CYS A 101 -6.36 -10.21 13.44
C CYS A 101 -6.71 -11.64 13.82
N THR A 102 -7.74 -11.80 14.64
CA THR A 102 -8.32 -13.10 14.97
C THR A 102 -9.57 -13.33 14.11
N ILE A 103 -9.56 -14.38 13.29
CA ILE A 103 -10.72 -14.82 12.52
C ILE A 103 -11.40 -15.96 13.29
N TYR A 104 -12.67 -15.82 13.56
CA TYR A 104 -13.47 -16.82 14.28
C TYR A 104 -14.23 -17.70 13.30
N PRO A 105 -14.29 -19.03 13.53
CA PRO A 105 -15.14 -19.92 12.75
C PRO A 105 -16.61 -19.47 12.93
N VAL A 106 -17.28 -19.22 11.83
CA VAL A 106 -18.68 -18.81 11.84
C VAL A 106 -19.55 -20.05 11.97
N LYS A 107 -20.20 -20.24 13.13
CA LYS A 107 -21.38 -21.09 13.22
C LYS A 107 -22.50 -20.36 12.47
N LYS A 108 -22.94 -20.89 11.34
CA LYS A 108 -23.97 -20.28 10.44
C LYS A 108 -25.24 -19.76 11.15
N GLN A 109 -25.50 -20.19 12.37
CA GLN A 109 -26.75 -19.90 13.11
C GLN A 109 -26.79 -18.52 13.76
N ASN A 110 -25.69 -17.75 13.86
CA ASN A 110 -25.65 -16.52 14.68
C ASN A 110 -25.40 -15.22 13.87
N ILE A 111 -25.29 -15.26 12.57
CA ILE A 111 -25.18 -14.04 11.76
C ILE A 111 -26.51 -13.82 11.05
N PRO A 112 -27.18 -12.69 11.23
CA PRO A 112 -28.39 -12.39 10.49
C PRO A 112 -28.08 -12.32 8.99
N PRO A 113 -29.06 -12.63 8.13
CA PRO A 113 -28.87 -12.52 6.69
C PRO A 113 -28.41 -11.11 6.30
N LYS A 114 -27.55 -11.03 5.30
CA LYS A 114 -27.03 -9.75 4.81
C LYS A 114 -28.21 -8.84 4.38
N PRO A 115 -28.29 -7.62 4.91
CA PRO A 115 -29.37 -6.71 4.57
C PRO A 115 -29.26 -6.27 3.10
N LYS A 116 -30.40 -5.99 2.46
CA LYS A 116 -30.41 -5.44 1.08
C LYS A 116 -29.63 -4.13 0.98
N ILE A 117 -29.71 -3.29 2.02
CA ILE A 117 -28.96 -2.03 2.13
C ILE A 117 -28.23 -2.02 3.46
N ILE A 118 -26.90 -1.92 3.43
CA ILE A 118 -26.07 -1.79 4.63
C ILE A 118 -26.11 -0.33 5.08
N LYS A 119 -26.59 -0.10 6.30
CA LYS A 119 -26.61 1.22 6.95
C LYS A 119 -25.30 1.43 7.71
N ILE A 120 -24.57 2.47 7.35
CA ILE A 120 -23.25 2.81 7.92
C ILE A 120 -23.37 4.09 8.72
N LEU A 121 -23.02 4.05 9.99
CA LEU A 121 -22.96 5.21 10.88
C LEU A 121 -21.51 5.63 11.06
N VAL A 122 -21.20 6.88 10.78
CA VAL A 122 -19.93 7.49 11.19
C VAL A 122 -20.12 8.03 12.61
N TRP A 123 -19.46 7.37 13.56
CA TRP A 123 -19.64 7.68 14.99
C TRP A 123 -18.76 8.81 15.48
N THR A 124 -17.51 8.84 15.00
CA THR A 124 -16.51 9.81 15.44
C THR A 124 -16.36 10.95 14.43
N HIS A 125 -16.00 12.13 14.92
CA HIS A 125 -15.74 13.26 14.03
C HIS A 125 -14.62 12.93 13.03
N MET A 126 -14.86 13.19 11.76
CA MET A 126 -13.86 13.09 10.71
C MET A 126 -13.46 14.50 10.26
N PRO A 127 -12.16 14.81 10.22
CA PRO A 127 -11.67 16.13 9.78
C PRO A 127 -12.13 16.48 8.37
N ASN A 128 -12.32 15.47 7.53
CA ASN A 128 -12.75 15.59 6.15
C ASN A 128 -14.02 14.77 5.94
N LYS A 129 -15.11 15.37 5.55
CA LYS A 129 -16.46 14.76 5.42
C LYS A 129 -16.58 13.73 4.27
N HIS A 130 -15.54 12.90 4.06
CA HIS A 130 -15.46 12.00 2.90
C HIS A 130 -16.32 10.74 2.98
N LEU A 131 -16.98 10.49 4.11
CA LEU A 131 -17.87 9.35 4.29
C LEU A 131 -19.33 9.83 4.34
N SER A 132 -19.92 10.04 3.17
CA SER A 132 -21.33 10.43 3.02
C SER A 132 -21.94 9.77 1.80
N ASN A 133 -23.27 9.88 1.65
CA ASN A 133 -23.98 9.35 0.49
C ASN A 133 -23.57 10.06 -0.83
N GLU A 134 -23.10 11.26 -0.77
CA GLU A 134 -22.59 12.03 -1.90
C GLU A 134 -21.40 11.31 -2.56
N TYR A 135 -20.52 10.72 -1.75
CA TYR A 135 -19.34 10.00 -2.19
C TYR A 135 -19.62 8.54 -2.61
N MET A 136 -20.88 8.14 -2.56
CA MET A 136 -21.35 6.88 -3.16
C MET A 136 -21.75 7.01 -4.63
N LEU A 137 -21.79 8.25 -5.17
CA LEU A 137 -22.05 8.50 -6.58
C LEU A 137 -20.92 7.89 -7.43
N GLY A 138 -21.28 7.04 -8.41
CA GLY A 138 -20.30 6.32 -9.23
C GLY A 138 -19.71 5.05 -8.60
N CYS A 139 -20.06 4.71 -7.35
CA CYS A 139 -19.65 3.45 -6.75
C CYS A 139 -20.34 2.25 -7.46
N PRO A 140 -19.58 1.21 -7.89
CA PRO A 140 -20.18 -0.01 -8.42
C PRO A 140 -21.10 -0.70 -7.41
N GLN A 141 -20.72 -0.71 -6.12
CA GLN A 141 -21.53 -1.23 -5.03
C GLN A 141 -22.44 -0.12 -4.49
N LYS A 142 -23.74 -0.18 -4.85
CA LYS A 142 -24.72 0.86 -4.49
C LYS A 142 -25.55 0.54 -3.23
N ASN A 143 -25.40 -0.66 -2.68
CA ASN A 143 -26.26 -1.16 -1.60
C ASN A 143 -25.77 -0.76 -0.20
N CYS A 144 -25.24 0.46 -0.06
CA CYS A 144 -24.93 1.06 1.21
C CYS A 144 -25.56 2.43 1.34
N ARG A 145 -25.83 2.82 2.59
CA ARG A 145 -26.33 4.15 2.93
C ARG A 145 -25.62 4.63 4.19
N PHE A 146 -24.93 5.73 4.07
CA PHE A 146 -24.45 6.47 5.24
C PHE A 146 -25.65 7.13 5.92
N VAL A 147 -25.90 6.72 7.16
CA VAL A 147 -26.88 7.35 8.03
C VAL A 147 -26.19 8.53 8.67
N ALA A 148 -26.76 9.73 8.47
CA ALA A 148 -26.13 11.00 8.69
C ALA A 148 -25.47 11.12 10.07
N GLU A 149 -24.32 11.78 10.10
CA GLU A 149 -23.87 12.47 11.31
C GLU A 149 -25.03 13.33 11.84
N SER A 150 -25.21 13.30 13.16
CA SER A 150 -26.28 14.01 13.86
C SER A 150 -26.44 15.47 13.42
N ASP A 151 -25.34 16.15 13.06
CA ASP A 151 -25.36 17.58 12.69
C ASP A 151 -26.01 17.88 11.32
N ALA A 152 -25.85 17.01 10.32
CA ALA A 152 -26.48 17.18 9.01
C ALA A 152 -27.98 16.88 9.05
N LEU A 153 -28.40 15.90 9.87
CA LEU A 153 -29.83 15.61 10.07
C LEU A 153 -30.49 16.72 10.87
N LEU A 154 -29.78 17.29 11.86
CA LEU A 154 -30.25 18.37 12.71
C LEU A 154 -30.42 19.67 11.94
N SER A 155 -29.49 19.98 11.03
CA SER A 155 -29.62 21.17 10.16
C SER A 155 -30.77 21.06 9.16
N LYS A 156 -31.06 19.86 8.62
CA LYS A 156 -32.20 19.62 7.74
C LYS A 156 -33.56 19.67 8.44
N LEU A 157 -33.60 19.40 9.74
CA LEU A 157 -34.81 19.48 10.54
C LEU A 157 -35.12 20.90 11.02
N GLY A 158 -34.33 21.91 10.60
CA GLY A 158 -34.49 23.32 11.01
C GLY A 158 -34.21 23.57 12.49
N ALA A 159 -33.67 22.57 13.20
CA ALA A 159 -33.43 22.63 14.63
C ALA A 159 -32.11 23.34 14.92
N LYS A 160 -32.13 24.65 15.01
CA LYS A 160 -30.99 25.45 15.49
C LYS A 160 -30.60 25.17 16.95
N PHE A 161 -31.48 24.51 17.73
CA PHE A 161 -31.26 24.18 19.14
C PHE A 161 -31.84 22.81 19.47
N ILE A 162 -31.04 21.74 19.34
CA ILE A 162 -31.37 20.46 19.94
C ILE A 162 -30.60 20.35 21.25
N SER A 163 -31.29 19.94 22.30
CA SER A 163 -30.64 19.71 23.59
C SER A 163 -29.58 18.62 23.49
N PRO A 164 -28.49 18.68 24.25
CA PRO A 164 -27.48 17.59 24.29
C PRO A 164 -28.09 16.22 24.60
N VAL A 165 -29.18 16.17 25.37
CA VAL A 165 -29.91 14.94 25.71
C VAL A 165 -30.64 14.36 24.49
N ASP A 166 -31.30 15.19 23.70
CA ASP A 166 -32.02 14.73 22.51
C ASP A 166 -31.06 14.32 21.40
N LYS A 167 -29.93 15.02 21.27
CA LYS A 167 -28.81 14.61 20.37
C LYS A 167 -28.29 13.23 20.78
N PHE A 168 -28.08 12.99 22.05
CA PHE A 168 -27.63 11.68 22.56
C PHE A 168 -28.66 10.58 22.28
N LYS A 169 -29.95 10.84 22.54
CA LYS A 169 -31.03 9.87 22.26
C LYS A 169 -31.14 9.55 20.77
N LEU A 170 -30.99 10.54 19.90
CA LEU A 170 -31.02 10.32 18.45
C LEU A 170 -29.84 9.47 18.01
N ASN A 171 -28.63 9.77 18.50
CA ASN A 171 -27.45 8.98 18.22
C ASN A 171 -27.58 7.52 18.66
N LEU A 172 -28.21 7.25 19.80
CA LEU A 172 -28.48 5.90 20.26
C LEU A 172 -29.44 5.14 19.32
N LYS A 173 -30.48 5.79 18.81
CA LYS A 173 -31.40 5.18 17.84
C LYS A 173 -30.71 4.86 16.52
N LEU A 174 -29.86 5.77 16.05
CA LEU A 174 -29.05 5.53 14.83
C LEU A 174 -28.06 4.39 15.05
N LEU A 175 -27.40 4.36 16.19
CA LEU A 175 -26.44 3.31 16.56
C LEU A 175 -27.10 1.93 16.58
N GLN A 176 -28.29 1.79 17.19
CA GLN A 176 -29.03 0.53 17.23
C GLN A 176 -29.47 0.03 15.85
N ARG A 177 -29.71 0.93 14.89
CA ARG A 177 -30.20 0.61 13.53
C ARG A 177 -29.11 0.49 12.49
N ALA A 178 -27.89 0.88 12.83
CA ALA A 178 -26.75 0.79 11.92
C ALA A 178 -26.24 -0.65 11.82
N ASN A 179 -25.93 -1.08 10.60
CA ASN A 179 -25.30 -2.37 10.34
C ASN A 179 -23.79 -2.31 10.56
N ALA A 180 -23.19 -1.15 10.30
CA ALA A 180 -21.78 -0.88 10.56
C ALA A 180 -21.59 0.48 11.21
N VAL A 181 -20.55 0.60 12.01
CA VAL A 181 -20.14 1.85 12.68
C VAL A 181 -18.68 2.12 12.35
N VAL A 182 -18.39 3.32 11.87
CA VAL A 182 -17.04 3.74 11.48
C VAL A 182 -16.46 4.66 12.55
N PHE A 183 -15.23 4.34 12.95
CA PHE A 183 -14.43 5.11 13.90
C PHE A 183 -13.16 5.61 13.22
N HIS A 184 -12.92 6.91 13.30
CA HIS A 184 -11.71 7.53 12.77
C HIS A 184 -10.64 7.67 13.86
N ALA A 185 -9.41 7.19 13.60
CA ALA A 185 -8.34 7.16 14.60
C ALA A 185 -7.94 8.54 15.14
N LEU A 186 -7.98 9.59 14.28
CA LEU A 186 -7.63 10.95 14.70
C LEU A 186 -8.66 11.61 15.61
N SER A 187 -9.87 11.07 15.68
CA SER A 187 -10.93 11.67 16.49
C SER A 187 -10.58 11.63 17.98
N ARG A 188 -11.01 12.67 18.70
CA ARG A 188 -10.85 12.74 20.15
C ARG A 188 -11.55 11.58 20.86
N GLU A 189 -12.76 11.27 20.41
CA GLU A 189 -13.61 10.21 20.97
C GLU A 189 -12.91 8.86 20.90
N PHE A 190 -12.27 8.56 19.76
CA PHE A 190 -11.52 7.33 19.59
C PHE A 190 -10.29 7.30 20.51
N LYS A 191 -9.51 8.37 20.54
CA LYS A 191 -8.28 8.48 21.34
C LYS A 191 -8.52 8.34 22.84
N ILE A 192 -9.61 8.88 23.37
CA ILE A 192 -9.95 8.75 24.81
C ILE A 192 -10.65 7.42 25.14
N GLY A 193 -10.94 6.59 24.15
CA GLY A 193 -11.65 5.33 24.31
C GLY A 193 -13.10 5.52 24.70
N ALA A 194 -13.79 6.48 24.08
CA ALA A 194 -15.23 6.71 24.23
C ALA A 194 -16.02 5.67 23.43
N ILE A 195 -16.14 4.48 24.01
CA ILE A 195 -16.84 3.36 23.40
C ILE A 195 -18.35 3.62 23.42
N PRO A 196 -19.07 3.40 22.29
CA PRO A 196 -20.53 3.48 22.27
C PRO A 196 -21.16 2.55 23.30
N PRO A 197 -22.20 3.00 24.02
CA PRO A 197 -22.77 2.26 25.15
C PRO A 197 -23.59 1.03 24.74
N ILE A 198 -23.96 0.93 23.47
CA ILE A 198 -24.79 -0.15 22.92
C ILE A 198 -24.12 -0.69 21.65
N ARG A 199 -24.08 -2.01 21.54
CA ARG A 199 -23.60 -2.72 20.37
C ARG A 199 -24.46 -3.94 20.09
N PRO A 200 -25.29 -3.94 19.03
CA PRO A 200 -25.91 -5.14 18.54
C PRO A 200 -24.86 -6.17 18.11
N TYR A 201 -25.08 -7.47 18.39
CA TYR A 201 -24.08 -8.52 18.17
C TYR A 201 -23.68 -8.71 16.68
N TRP A 202 -24.53 -8.33 15.75
CA TRP A 202 -24.29 -8.39 14.31
C TRP A 202 -23.57 -7.16 13.75
N GLN A 203 -23.45 -6.08 14.54
CA GLN A 203 -22.95 -4.80 14.08
C GLN A 203 -21.46 -4.86 13.86
N LYS A 204 -21.01 -4.49 12.66
CA LYS A 204 -19.59 -4.40 12.34
C LYS A 204 -19.02 -3.05 12.78
N TRP A 205 -17.95 -3.09 13.56
CA TRP A 205 -17.21 -1.89 13.95
C TRP A 205 -15.93 -1.80 13.12
N LEU A 206 -15.71 -0.64 12.50
CA LEU A 206 -14.68 -0.41 11.52
C LEU A 206 -13.77 0.74 11.97
N PHE A 207 -12.47 0.46 12.04
CA PHE A 207 -11.42 1.45 12.28
C PHE A 207 -10.89 1.97 10.96
N THR A 208 -10.76 3.30 10.81
CA THR A 208 -10.21 3.90 9.59
C THR A 208 -9.31 5.09 9.88
N THR A 209 -8.25 5.20 9.11
CA THR A 209 -7.40 6.37 8.98
C THR A 209 -6.48 6.20 7.77
N VAL A 210 -5.99 7.30 7.23
CA VAL A 210 -4.96 7.33 6.19
C VAL A 210 -3.65 7.92 6.69
N GLU A 211 -3.62 8.35 7.94
CA GLU A 211 -2.40 8.81 8.60
C GLU A 211 -1.56 7.63 9.11
N ALA A 212 -0.32 7.92 9.49
CA ALA A 212 0.57 6.91 10.05
C ALA A 212 0.22 6.59 11.51
N PRO A 213 0.49 5.35 12.01
CA PRO A 213 0.30 5.02 13.42
C PRO A 213 0.98 6.01 14.37
N ARG A 214 2.18 6.45 14.03
CA ARG A 214 2.96 7.37 14.85
C ARG A 214 2.36 8.78 14.92
N TYR A 215 1.73 9.24 13.85
CA TYR A 215 1.04 10.52 13.83
C TYR A 215 -0.27 10.51 14.62
N ASP A 216 -1.00 9.39 14.52
CA ASP A 216 -2.27 9.21 15.21
C ASP A 216 -2.10 8.94 16.71
N PHE A 217 -0.96 8.32 17.10
CA PHE A 217 -0.74 7.84 18.44
C PHE A 217 -0.36 8.98 19.39
N HIS A 218 -1.17 9.20 20.40
CA HIS A 218 -0.89 10.13 21.49
C HIS A 218 -0.50 9.37 22.75
N LYS A 219 0.45 9.92 23.52
CA LYS A 219 0.95 9.33 24.78
C LYS A 219 -0.15 8.88 25.77
N HIS A 220 -1.32 9.52 25.71
CA HIS A 220 -2.47 9.22 26.57
C HIS A 220 -3.63 8.54 25.83
N ALA A 221 -3.42 8.09 24.60
CA ALA A 221 -4.46 7.42 23.84
C ALA A 221 -4.77 6.05 24.44
N LYS A 222 -6.06 5.72 24.53
CA LYS A 222 -6.56 4.50 25.17
C LYS A 222 -6.94 3.46 24.11
N TYR A 223 -6.03 3.17 23.17
CA TYR A 223 -6.30 2.23 22.08
C TYR A 223 -6.58 0.81 22.55
N ALA A 224 -5.98 0.37 23.66
CA ALA A 224 -6.24 -0.94 24.25
C ALA A 224 -7.72 -1.17 24.58
N LYS A 225 -8.51 -0.12 24.84
CA LYS A 225 -9.95 -0.24 25.04
C LYS A 225 -10.71 -0.72 23.80
N TRP A 226 -10.11 -0.60 22.62
CA TRP A 226 -10.70 -1.00 21.36
C TRP A 226 -10.30 -2.41 20.92
N ASN A 227 -9.37 -3.05 21.65
CA ASN A 227 -8.94 -4.40 21.36
C ASN A 227 -10.15 -5.34 21.38
N HIS A 228 -10.19 -6.21 20.36
CA HIS A 228 -11.27 -7.17 20.11
C HIS A 228 -12.67 -6.58 19.87
N LEU A 229 -12.81 -5.24 19.92
CA LEU A 229 -14.06 -4.56 19.57
C LEU A 229 -14.15 -4.22 18.08
N ILE A 230 -13.02 -3.91 17.44
CA ILE A 230 -12.98 -3.58 16.01
C ILE A 230 -13.02 -4.88 15.20
N ASN A 231 -13.90 -4.93 14.22
CA ASN A 231 -14.03 -6.07 13.29
C ASN A 231 -13.22 -5.87 12.02
N LEU A 232 -13.21 -4.66 11.48
CA LEU A 232 -12.61 -4.34 10.18
C LEU A 232 -11.70 -3.14 10.32
N THR A 233 -10.61 -3.15 9.55
CA THR A 233 -9.65 -2.05 9.48
C THR A 233 -9.49 -1.58 8.04
N VAL A 234 -9.51 -0.25 7.83
CA VAL A 234 -9.35 0.37 6.51
C VAL A 234 -8.31 1.48 6.64
N THR A 235 -7.06 1.16 6.31
CA THR A 235 -5.92 2.05 6.54
C THR A 235 -4.85 1.90 5.44
N VAL A 236 -3.76 2.66 5.57
CA VAL A 236 -2.61 2.58 4.66
C VAL A 236 -1.86 1.25 4.74
N ARG A 237 -1.98 0.50 5.83
CA ARG A 237 -1.25 -0.75 6.04
C ARG A 237 -1.74 -1.86 5.11
N SER A 238 -0.80 -2.62 4.57
CA SER A 238 -1.08 -3.75 3.67
C SER A 238 -1.76 -4.93 4.37
N ASP A 239 -1.56 -5.05 5.68
CA ASP A 239 -2.18 -6.09 6.51
C ASP A 239 -3.54 -5.68 7.10
N ALA A 240 -4.07 -4.50 6.76
CA ALA A 240 -5.44 -4.10 7.10
C ALA A 240 -6.49 -4.95 6.36
N SER A 241 -7.72 -5.01 6.87
CA SER A 241 -8.83 -5.66 6.17
C SER A 241 -9.01 -5.10 4.75
N LYS A 242 -8.76 -3.80 4.58
CA LYS A 242 -8.64 -3.16 3.26
C LYS A 242 -7.60 -2.05 3.31
N GLN A 243 -6.62 -2.13 2.41
CA GLN A 243 -5.61 -1.10 2.28
C GLN A 243 -6.14 0.12 1.52
N LEU A 244 -5.89 1.33 2.05
CA LEU A 244 -6.10 2.62 1.39
C LEU A 244 -4.77 3.21 0.96
N ARG A 245 -4.42 3.12 -0.30
CA ARG A 245 -3.21 3.72 -0.86
C ARG A 245 -3.49 5.15 -1.33
N TYR A 246 -2.52 6.04 -1.20
CA TYR A 246 -2.58 7.39 -1.79
C TYR A 246 -2.42 7.40 -3.31
N GLY A 247 -1.89 6.31 -3.86
CA GLY A 247 -1.75 6.07 -5.28
C GLY A 247 -1.25 4.66 -5.54
N TYR A 248 -1.24 4.29 -6.80
CA TYR A 248 -0.65 3.07 -7.32
C TYR A 248 -0.26 3.29 -8.79
N TYR A 249 0.53 2.40 -9.34
CA TYR A 249 0.78 2.37 -10.76
C TYR A 249 0.14 1.13 -11.38
N LYS A 250 -0.26 1.22 -12.61
CA LYS A 250 -0.80 0.11 -13.39
C LYS A 250 -0.15 0.06 -14.76
N MET A 251 -0.08 -1.13 -15.32
CA MET A 251 0.41 -1.33 -16.66
C MET A 251 -0.53 -0.63 -17.67
N LEU A 252 0.06 -0.04 -18.71
CA LEU A 252 -0.68 0.48 -19.85
C LEU A 252 -1.15 -0.68 -20.72
N GLU A 253 -2.33 -0.57 -21.33
CA GLU A 253 -2.82 -1.57 -22.29
C GLU A 253 -1.89 -1.67 -23.52
N ASN A 254 -1.31 -0.53 -23.92
CA ASN A 254 -0.31 -0.45 -24.98
C ASN A 254 0.86 0.41 -24.51
N GLU A 255 2.08 -0.03 -24.76
CA GLU A 255 3.27 0.78 -24.53
C GLU A 255 3.21 2.07 -25.36
N LYS A 256 3.69 3.16 -24.81
CA LYS A 256 3.77 4.46 -25.47
C LYS A 256 5.12 5.10 -25.19
N ILE A 257 5.63 5.86 -26.14
CA ILE A 257 6.78 6.71 -25.88
C ILE A 257 6.33 7.88 -25.02
N PHE A 258 6.79 7.91 -23.77
CA PHE A 258 6.48 9.00 -22.86
C PHE A 258 7.20 10.29 -23.29
N LYS A 259 6.45 11.38 -23.42
CA LYS A 259 7.06 12.70 -23.68
C LYS A 259 7.79 13.17 -22.42
N LEU A 260 9.10 13.13 -22.49
CA LEU A 260 9.97 13.53 -21.39
C LEU A 260 9.79 15.01 -21.05
N PRO A 261 9.88 15.37 -19.75
CA PRO A 261 9.95 16.76 -19.35
C PRO A 261 11.26 17.39 -19.86
N SER A 262 11.20 18.70 -20.17
CA SER A 262 12.39 19.41 -20.66
C SER A 262 13.50 19.39 -19.61
N TYR A 263 14.64 18.77 -19.95
CA TYR A 263 15.81 18.75 -19.09
C TYR A 263 16.43 20.14 -18.90
N SER A 264 16.52 20.93 -19.98
CA SER A 264 17.12 22.25 -20.00
C SER A 264 16.30 23.31 -19.23
N ASN A 265 14.98 23.19 -19.22
CA ASN A 265 14.12 24.17 -18.54
C ASN A 265 14.15 23.98 -17.02
N ARG A 266 14.49 22.78 -16.54
CA ARG A 266 14.56 22.49 -15.09
C ARG A 266 15.96 22.76 -14.56
N THR A 267 16.18 24.03 -14.23
CA THR A 267 17.49 24.55 -13.82
C THR A 267 17.75 24.50 -12.32
N LEU A 268 16.71 24.22 -11.52
CA LEU A 268 16.82 24.12 -10.06
C LEU A 268 16.87 22.64 -9.62
N PRO A 269 17.71 22.30 -8.62
CA PRO A 269 17.87 20.91 -8.25
C PRO A 269 16.67 20.36 -7.48
N ILE A 270 16.38 20.87 -6.29
CA ILE A 270 15.47 20.20 -5.36
C ILE A 270 14.43 21.17 -4.80
N ALA A 271 13.15 20.78 -4.88
CA ALA A 271 12.06 21.42 -4.15
C ALA A 271 11.59 20.56 -2.97
N TRP A 272 11.20 21.21 -1.88
CA TRP A 272 10.56 20.61 -0.72
C TRP A 272 9.39 21.47 -0.25
N VAL A 273 8.19 20.87 -0.15
CA VAL A 273 7.00 21.56 0.37
C VAL A 273 6.56 20.90 1.67
N ALA A 274 6.58 21.62 2.77
CA ALA A 274 6.16 21.10 4.06
C ALA A 274 5.49 22.17 4.93
N SER A 275 4.45 21.74 5.67
CA SER A 275 3.71 22.59 6.60
C SER A 275 3.75 22.10 8.05
N HIS A 276 4.26 20.89 8.28
CA HIS A 276 4.50 20.30 9.59
C HIS A 276 6.03 20.21 9.81
N CYS A 277 6.57 21.09 10.67
CA CYS A 277 7.98 21.44 10.72
C CYS A 277 8.74 20.77 11.87
N THR A 278 8.05 20.01 12.71
CA THR A 278 8.66 19.16 13.74
C THR A 278 7.98 17.80 13.64
N THR A 279 8.68 16.82 13.07
CA THR A 279 8.10 15.54 12.76
C THR A 279 8.84 14.39 13.43
N GLU A 280 8.15 13.29 13.64
CA GLU A 280 8.73 12.08 14.21
C GLU A 280 9.79 11.46 13.29
N SER A 281 9.67 11.65 11.98
CA SER A 281 10.67 11.23 11.00
C SER A 281 11.92 12.12 11.00
N ARG A 282 11.90 13.27 11.69
CA ARG A 282 12.98 14.28 11.68
C ARG A 282 13.41 14.70 10.28
N ARG A 283 12.48 14.71 9.33
CA ARG A 283 12.75 15.07 7.92
C ARG A 283 13.30 16.49 7.79
N GLU A 284 12.89 17.40 8.65
CA GLU A 284 13.38 18.78 8.71
C GLU A 284 14.88 18.86 9.05
N GLN A 285 15.39 17.95 9.89
CA GLN A 285 16.81 17.86 10.20
C GLN A 285 17.60 17.29 9.02
N PHE A 286 17.05 16.26 8.36
CA PHE A 286 17.63 15.71 7.14
C PHE A 286 17.74 16.78 6.05
N VAL A 287 16.68 17.57 5.80
CA VAL A 287 16.68 18.64 4.80
C VAL A 287 17.73 19.70 5.14
N ARG A 288 17.89 20.05 6.42
CA ARG A 288 18.91 21.02 6.86
C ARG A 288 20.32 20.55 6.51
N LYS A 289 20.63 19.29 6.80
CA LYS A 289 21.95 18.70 6.47
C LYS A 289 22.15 18.53 4.96
N LEU A 290 21.12 18.16 4.22
CA LEU A 290 21.22 18.05 2.77
C LEU A 290 21.52 19.39 2.09
N LYS A 291 20.99 20.50 2.63
CA LYS A 291 21.27 21.87 2.17
C LYS A 291 22.75 22.27 2.25
N GLU A 292 23.54 21.62 3.08
CA GLU A 292 24.99 21.88 3.19
C GLU A 292 25.76 21.38 1.95
N HIS A 293 25.13 20.50 1.13
CA HIS A 293 25.78 19.84 0.00
C HIS A 293 25.13 20.14 -1.36
N ILE A 294 23.82 20.42 -1.38
CA ILE A 294 23.05 20.70 -2.59
C ILE A 294 21.91 21.68 -2.27
N PRO A 295 21.60 22.65 -3.14
CA PRO A 295 20.50 23.56 -2.92
C PRO A 295 19.16 22.84 -2.80
N VAL A 296 18.39 23.18 -1.77
CA VAL A 296 17.02 22.71 -1.54
C VAL A 296 16.14 23.92 -1.25
N ASP A 297 15.24 24.23 -2.16
CA ASP A 297 14.25 25.28 -1.95
C ASP A 297 13.08 24.74 -1.15
N SER A 298 12.84 25.39 -0.01
CA SER A 298 11.83 24.95 0.96
C SER A 298 10.64 25.89 0.92
N TYR A 299 9.48 25.33 0.62
CA TYR A 299 8.19 25.99 0.52
C TYR A 299 7.24 25.55 1.66
N GLY A 300 6.14 26.26 1.80
CA GLY A 300 5.16 26.02 2.85
C GLY A 300 5.58 26.61 4.19
N ARG A 301 4.89 26.26 5.27
CA ARG A 301 5.17 26.85 6.60
C ARG A 301 6.57 26.52 7.15
N CYS A 302 7.20 25.48 6.65
CA CYS A 302 8.54 25.07 7.07
C CYS A 302 9.67 25.66 6.21
N GLY A 303 9.31 26.38 5.17
CA GLY A 303 10.26 27.04 4.28
C GLY A 303 10.27 28.55 4.49
N THR A 304 11.27 29.20 3.89
CA THR A 304 11.41 30.66 3.85
C THR A 304 10.91 31.25 2.53
N ILE A 305 10.62 30.39 1.54
CA ILE A 305 10.20 30.83 0.21
C ILE A 305 8.67 30.77 0.15
N THR A 306 8.08 31.91 -0.22
CA THR A 306 6.64 31.98 -0.43
C THR A 306 6.26 31.19 -1.67
N CYS A 307 5.30 30.31 -1.52
CA CYS A 307 4.75 29.54 -2.63
C CYS A 307 3.90 30.47 -3.52
N PRO A 308 4.18 30.57 -4.82
CA PRO A 308 3.31 31.30 -5.73
C PRO A 308 1.92 30.65 -5.80
N GLU A 309 0.92 31.33 -6.36
CA GLU A 309 -0.46 30.83 -6.45
C GLU A 309 -0.52 29.43 -7.06
N ASN A 310 0.24 29.16 -8.14
CA ASN A 310 0.37 27.87 -8.78
C ASN A 310 1.67 27.15 -8.37
N CYS A 311 1.87 27.00 -7.06
CA CYS A 311 3.11 26.52 -6.47
C CYS A 311 3.64 25.20 -7.08
N PHE A 312 2.80 24.20 -7.24
CA PHE A 312 3.22 22.92 -7.79
C PHE A 312 3.48 22.96 -9.29
N ASP A 313 2.85 23.87 -10.05
CA ASP A 313 3.16 24.06 -11.47
C ASP A 313 4.52 24.76 -11.62
N HIS A 314 4.81 25.73 -10.73
CA HIS A 314 6.14 26.32 -10.65
C HIS A 314 7.22 25.26 -10.34
N ILE A 315 6.97 24.39 -9.36
CA ILE A 315 7.92 23.33 -8.99
C ILE A 315 8.11 22.36 -10.17
N GLU A 316 7.04 21.90 -10.80
CA GLU A 316 7.11 21.00 -11.95
C GLU A 316 7.96 21.56 -13.10
N ASN A 317 7.84 22.85 -13.37
CA ASN A 317 8.51 23.46 -14.52
C ASN A 317 9.99 23.77 -14.27
N ASN A 318 10.40 23.97 -13.01
CA ASN A 318 11.74 24.50 -12.69
C ASN A 318 12.68 23.49 -11.98
N TYR A 319 12.14 22.45 -11.33
CA TYR A 319 12.94 21.52 -10.52
C TYR A 319 13.06 20.14 -11.17
N LYS A 320 14.21 19.47 -10.91
CA LYS A 320 14.43 18.09 -11.32
C LYS A 320 13.97 17.08 -10.28
N PHE A 321 14.13 17.41 -8.98
CA PHE A 321 13.84 16.52 -7.87
C PHE A 321 12.80 17.13 -6.91
N TYR A 322 12.07 16.25 -6.25
CA TYR A 322 11.17 16.62 -5.17
C TYR A 322 11.44 15.77 -3.92
N LEU A 323 11.61 16.39 -2.75
CA LEU A 323 11.75 15.66 -1.50
C LEU A 323 10.38 15.13 -1.05
N ALA A 324 10.10 13.89 -1.36
CA ALA A 324 8.87 13.19 -0.98
C ALA A 324 9.00 12.54 0.41
N LEU A 325 9.43 13.33 1.40
CA LEU A 325 9.70 12.86 2.75
C LEU A 325 8.43 12.86 3.61
N GLU A 326 8.10 11.72 4.18
CA GLU A 326 6.94 11.57 5.03
C GLU A 326 7.16 12.17 6.42
N ASN A 327 6.06 12.50 7.12
CA ASN A 327 6.11 13.00 8.50
C ASN A 327 6.42 11.87 9.50
N SER A 328 6.24 10.62 9.10
CA SER A 328 6.47 9.43 9.89
C SER A 328 6.97 8.30 8.99
N ASP A 329 8.05 7.62 9.38
CA ASP A 329 8.64 6.53 8.61
C ASP A 329 8.03 5.18 9.04
N CYS A 330 6.78 4.98 8.63
CA CYS A 330 5.99 3.79 8.96
C CYS A 330 5.81 2.88 7.74
N PRO A 331 5.64 1.56 7.93
CA PRO A 331 5.37 0.64 6.85
C PRO A 331 4.15 1.07 6.02
N ASP A 332 4.25 0.96 4.70
CA ASP A 332 3.19 1.23 3.72
C ASP A 332 2.69 2.70 3.67
N TYR A 333 3.29 3.59 4.47
CA TYR A 333 2.90 4.99 4.52
C TYR A 333 3.63 5.81 3.45
N ILE A 334 3.10 5.75 2.23
CA ILE A 334 3.58 6.48 1.05
C ILE A 334 2.44 7.36 0.54
N THR A 335 2.56 8.67 0.76
CA THR A 335 1.44 9.59 0.63
C THR A 335 1.41 10.35 -0.71
N GLU A 336 0.59 11.40 -0.79
CA GLU A 336 0.51 12.31 -1.94
C GLU A 336 1.87 12.86 -2.39
N LYS A 337 2.87 12.86 -1.51
CA LYS A 337 4.21 13.41 -1.80
C LYS A 337 4.90 12.67 -2.94
N SER A 338 4.85 11.33 -2.90
CA SER A 338 5.37 10.52 -3.99
C SER A 338 4.41 10.50 -5.18
N TRP A 339 3.12 10.30 -4.94
CA TRP A 339 2.15 10.07 -6.00
C TRP A 339 1.73 11.34 -6.73
N LYS A 340 1.09 12.27 -6.02
CA LYS A 340 0.53 13.50 -6.60
C LYS A 340 1.60 14.57 -6.83
N ASN A 341 2.48 14.77 -5.83
CA ASN A 341 3.41 15.89 -5.87
C ASN A 341 4.67 15.59 -6.69
N SER A 342 5.01 14.29 -6.88
CA SER A 342 6.18 13.89 -7.68
C SER A 342 5.78 13.24 -9.00
N PHE A 343 5.22 12.03 -8.99
CA PHE A 343 4.98 11.27 -10.23
C PHE A 343 3.99 11.93 -11.18
N SER A 344 2.87 12.46 -10.65
CA SER A 344 1.89 13.16 -11.50
C SER A 344 2.41 14.46 -12.07
N ARG A 345 3.53 14.96 -11.53
CA ARG A 345 4.18 16.20 -11.97
C ARG A 345 5.55 15.96 -12.63
N ASN A 346 5.81 14.74 -13.02
CA ASN A 346 7.05 14.38 -13.71
C ASN A 346 8.33 14.85 -12.97
N LEU A 347 8.34 14.78 -11.65
CA LEU A 347 9.50 15.04 -10.81
C LEU A 347 10.08 13.71 -10.34
N ILE A 348 11.40 13.64 -10.17
CA ILE A 348 12.04 12.46 -9.57
C ILE A 348 11.89 12.58 -8.04
N PRO A 349 11.14 11.67 -7.39
CA PRO A 349 11.02 11.71 -5.93
C PRO A 349 12.28 11.21 -5.25
N ILE A 350 12.74 11.96 -4.25
CA ILE A 350 13.72 11.51 -3.27
C ILE A 350 12.93 11.07 -2.05
N VAL A 351 13.03 9.79 -1.70
CA VAL A 351 12.23 9.15 -0.65
C VAL A 351 13.10 8.62 0.49
N ARG A 352 12.52 8.54 1.69
CA ARG A 352 13.16 8.00 2.89
C ARG A 352 12.18 7.17 3.69
N GLY A 353 12.65 6.10 4.32
CA GLY A 353 11.85 5.19 5.14
C GLY A 353 12.19 3.73 4.84
N SER A 354 11.20 2.84 4.79
CA SER A 354 11.46 1.44 4.46
C SER A 354 11.75 1.25 2.98
N LEU A 355 13.02 0.97 2.63
CA LEU A 355 13.42 0.73 1.23
C LEU A 355 12.56 -0.37 0.57
N ASN A 356 12.36 -1.49 1.27
CA ASN A 356 11.51 -2.58 0.77
C ASN A 356 10.06 -2.16 0.57
N GLY A 357 9.54 -1.25 1.41
CA GLY A 357 8.22 -0.67 1.24
C GLY A 357 8.12 0.15 -0.05
N TYR A 358 9.07 1.05 -0.29
CA TYR A 358 9.09 1.84 -1.51
C TYR A 358 9.28 0.99 -2.76
N ALA A 359 10.19 0.03 -2.75
CA ALA A 359 10.42 -0.90 -3.86
C ALA A 359 9.19 -1.75 -4.20
N ARG A 360 8.35 -2.05 -3.20
CA ARG A 360 7.10 -2.81 -3.39
C ARG A 360 6.00 -1.98 -4.07
N TYR A 361 5.95 -0.68 -3.83
CA TYR A 361 4.81 0.15 -4.23
C TYR A 361 5.09 1.12 -5.36
N LEU A 362 6.34 1.57 -5.52
CA LEU A 362 6.69 2.54 -6.56
C LEU A 362 7.20 1.83 -7.82
N PRO A 363 7.03 2.45 -9.00
CA PRO A 363 7.53 1.87 -10.25
C PRO A 363 9.05 1.64 -10.19
N PRO A 364 9.56 0.54 -10.73
CA PRO A 364 11.00 0.26 -10.75
C PRO A 364 11.79 1.37 -11.45
N GLY A 365 12.91 1.79 -10.87
CA GLY A 365 13.79 2.82 -11.43
C GLY A 365 13.21 4.25 -11.45
N SER A 366 12.12 4.51 -10.73
CA SER A 366 11.39 5.79 -10.75
C SER A 366 11.77 6.77 -9.65
N PHE A 367 12.52 6.35 -8.63
CA PHE A 367 12.78 7.12 -7.42
C PHE A 367 14.22 6.96 -6.94
N ILE A 368 14.67 7.87 -6.07
CA ILE A 368 15.95 7.82 -5.38
C ILE A 368 15.67 7.61 -3.89
N HIS A 369 16.19 6.51 -3.32
CA HIS A 369 16.02 6.21 -1.90
C HIS A 369 17.25 6.65 -1.11
N THR A 370 17.06 7.37 -0.01
CA THR A 370 18.17 7.88 0.81
C THR A 370 19.07 6.78 1.35
N ASP A 371 18.50 5.67 1.81
CA ASP A 371 19.25 4.55 2.41
C ASP A 371 20.07 3.73 1.38
N SER A 372 19.99 4.08 0.08
CA SER A 372 20.87 3.52 -0.96
C SER A 372 22.27 4.14 -0.94
N PHE A 373 22.50 5.15 -0.08
CA PHE A 373 23.74 5.89 0.01
C PHE A 373 24.32 5.80 1.43
N PRO A 374 25.64 5.70 1.57
CA PRO A 374 26.28 5.59 2.90
C PRO A 374 26.23 6.88 3.72
N SER A 375 26.02 8.04 3.08
CA SER A 375 25.87 9.33 3.77
C SER A 375 25.08 10.35 2.94
N ILE A 376 24.67 11.45 3.58
CA ILE A 376 24.00 12.59 2.91
C ILE A 376 24.90 13.19 1.81
N LYS A 377 26.21 13.24 2.05
CA LYS A 377 27.15 13.73 1.05
C LYS A 377 27.15 12.84 -0.20
N HIS A 378 27.21 11.52 -0.06
CA HIS A 378 27.16 10.62 -1.21
C HIS A 378 25.84 10.71 -1.97
N LEU A 379 24.71 10.88 -1.26
CA LEU A 379 23.41 11.18 -1.88
C LEU A 379 23.50 12.48 -2.69
N ALA A 380 24.02 13.56 -2.11
CA ALA A 380 24.15 14.85 -2.79
C ALA A 380 25.05 14.77 -4.04
N ASP A 381 26.20 14.08 -3.93
CA ASP A 381 27.11 13.85 -5.06
C ASP A 381 26.40 13.09 -6.20
N TYR A 382 25.58 12.09 -5.85
CA TYR A 382 24.76 11.37 -6.82
C TYR A 382 23.66 12.24 -7.44
N LEU A 383 23.00 13.07 -6.64
CA LEU A 383 21.99 14.01 -7.14
C LEU A 383 22.59 15.01 -8.12
N TRP A 384 23.80 15.53 -7.84
CA TRP A 384 24.54 16.37 -8.77
C TRP A 384 24.91 15.62 -10.06
N LYS A 385 25.30 14.34 -9.97
CA LYS A 385 25.55 13.50 -11.14
C LYS A 385 24.30 13.38 -12.02
N VAL A 386 23.14 13.10 -11.43
CA VAL A 386 21.87 13.01 -12.17
C VAL A 386 21.46 14.38 -12.72
N PHE A 387 21.63 15.44 -11.93
CA PHE A 387 21.29 16.80 -12.32
C PHE A 387 22.07 17.26 -13.56
N ASN A 388 23.35 16.91 -13.68
CA ASN A 388 24.25 17.32 -14.76
C ASN A 388 24.33 16.30 -15.92
N ASN A 389 23.59 15.19 -15.85
CA ASN A 389 23.61 14.16 -16.90
C ASN A 389 22.19 13.90 -17.41
N GLN A 390 21.91 14.41 -18.61
CA GLN A 390 20.59 14.31 -19.24
C GLN A 390 20.14 12.84 -19.40
N THR A 391 21.00 11.97 -19.93
CA THR A 391 20.66 10.56 -20.15
C THR A 391 20.31 9.85 -18.85
N LEU A 392 21.06 10.12 -17.76
CA LEU A 392 20.79 9.56 -16.44
C LEU A 392 19.50 10.11 -15.85
N TYR A 393 19.25 11.42 -16.00
CA TYR A 393 18.00 12.04 -15.57
C TYR A 393 16.78 11.45 -16.29
N GLU A 394 16.85 11.32 -17.61
CA GLU A 394 15.77 10.78 -18.44
C GLU A 394 15.49 9.30 -18.13
N SER A 395 16.50 8.54 -17.71
CA SER A 395 16.33 7.13 -17.32
C SER A 395 15.31 6.92 -16.19
N TYR A 396 15.13 7.90 -15.31
CA TYR A 396 14.14 7.86 -14.24
C TYR A 396 12.68 7.95 -14.71
N PHE A 397 12.45 8.20 -16.01
CA PHE A 397 11.11 8.29 -16.58
C PHE A 397 10.77 7.13 -17.53
N LYS A 398 11.72 6.22 -17.84
CA LYS A 398 11.51 5.09 -18.75
C LYS A 398 10.35 4.17 -18.34
N TRP A 399 10.10 4.05 -17.06
CA TRP A 399 8.95 3.29 -16.55
C TRP A 399 7.61 3.81 -17.07
N LYS A 400 7.51 5.09 -17.44
CA LYS A 400 6.29 5.72 -17.97
C LYS A 400 5.92 5.29 -19.37
N ASP A 401 6.83 4.61 -20.07
CA ASP A 401 6.52 3.99 -21.36
C ASP A 401 5.57 2.79 -21.18
N ARG A 402 5.63 2.13 -20.02
CA ARG A 402 4.91 0.89 -19.69
C ARG A 402 3.83 1.06 -18.62
N TYR A 403 3.94 2.05 -17.78
CA TYR A 403 3.07 2.23 -16.62
C TYR A 403 2.51 3.65 -16.51
N GLU A 404 1.33 3.76 -15.95
CA GLU A 404 0.75 5.03 -15.55
C GLU A 404 0.44 5.06 -14.05
N VAL A 405 0.50 6.26 -13.48
CA VAL A 405 0.16 6.50 -12.07
C VAL A 405 -1.30 6.86 -11.93
N VAL A 406 -1.95 6.21 -10.99
CA VAL A 406 -3.30 6.53 -10.54
C VAL A 406 -3.21 7.08 -9.14
N THR A 407 -3.55 8.35 -8.96
CA THR A 407 -3.65 8.96 -7.63
C THR A 407 -4.99 8.62 -6.99
N ARG A 408 -4.97 8.45 -5.67
CA ARG A 408 -6.20 8.17 -4.91
C ARG A 408 -7.21 9.29 -5.10
N ASN A 409 -8.39 8.89 -5.47
CA ASN A 409 -9.56 9.73 -5.31
C ASN A 409 -10.13 9.51 -3.90
N ILE A 410 -10.07 10.53 -3.05
CA ILE A 410 -10.61 10.48 -1.68
C ILE A 410 -12.11 10.14 -1.65
N TYR A 411 -12.83 10.43 -2.72
CA TYR A 411 -14.24 10.05 -2.87
C TYR A 411 -14.47 8.54 -2.95
N SER A 412 -13.42 7.75 -3.21
CA SER A 412 -13.51 6.28 -3.25
C SER A 412 -13.58 5.61 -1.88
N ASP A 413 -13.34 6.33 -0.78
CA ASP A 413 -13.28 5.73 0.56
C ASP A 413 -14.63 5.18 1.01
N ALA A 414 -15.71 5.92 0.77
CA ALA A 414 -17.06 5.47 1.06
C ALA A 414 -17.40 4.18 0.29
N CYS A 415 -17.01 4.14 -0.99
CA CYS A 415 -17.18 2.97 -1.84
C CYS A 415 -16.35 1.77 -1.35
N THR A 416 -15.09 2.01 -0.97
CA THR A 416 -14.20 0.98 -0.43
C THR A 416 -14.76 0.34 0.83
N ILE A 417 -15.28 1.16 1.75
CA ILE A 417 -15.92 0.66 2.99
C ILE A 417 -17.19 -0.15 2.67
N CYS A 418 -18.00 0.34 1.75
CA CYS A 418 -19.22 -0.36 1.32
C CYS A 418 -18.89 -1.74 0.74
N THR A 419 -17.97 -1.81 -0.22
CA THR A 419 -17.53 -3.06 -0.84
C THR A 419 -16.97 -4.02 0.21
N LEU A 420 -16.09 -3.56 1.09
CA LEU A 420 -15.53 -4.38 2.16
C LEU A 420 -16.61 -4.97 3.06
N LEU A 421 -17.62 -4.19 3.44
CA LEU A 421 -18.74 -4.67 4.28
C LEU A 421 -19.57 -5.73 3.57
N HIS A 422 -19.76 -5.61 2.26
CA HIS A 422 -20.46 -6.62 1.46
C HIS A 422 -19.66 -7.91 1.32
N ASP A 423 -18.32 -7.80 1.11
CA ASP A 423 -17.44 -8.94 0.90
C ASP A 423 -17.17 -9.73 2.19
N THR A 424 -17.25 -9.05 3.34
CA THR A 424 -16.92 -9.63 4.65
C THR A 424 -18.12 -9.75 5.60
N TRP A 425 -19.35 -9.66 5.09
CA TRP A 425 -20.54 -9.70 5.95
C TRP A 425 -20.57 -10.94 6.83
N ASP A 426 -20.27 -12.10 6.25
CA ASP A 426 -20.29 -13.39 6.92
C ASP A 426 -18.99 -13.72 7.69
N VAL A 427 -17.98 -12.84 7.63
CA VAL A 427 -16.71 -13.05 8.33
C VAL A 427 -16.79 -12.45 9.73
N LYS A 428 -16.54 -13.28 10.76
CA LYS A 428 -16.38 -12.82 12.15
C LYS A 428 -14.91 -12.70 12.46
N GLN A 429 -14.45 -11.48 12.67
CA GLN A 429 -13.07 -11.18 13.02
C GLN A 429 -12.98 -10.06 14.04
N SER A 430 -11.87 -9.98 14.75
CA SER A 430 -11.55 -8.90 15.68
C SER A 430 -10.06 -8.55 15.64
N TRP A 431 -9.75 -7.32 15.99
CA TRP A 431 -8.40 -6.76 15.92
C TRP A 431 -7.89 -6.35 17.30
N GLU A 432 -6.61 -6.58 17.52
CA GLU A 432 -5.84 -6.02 18.62
C GLU A 432 -5.27 -4.67 18.18
N ILE A 433 -6.05 -3.61 18.36
CA ILE A 433 -5.75 -2.28 17.80
C ILE A 433 -4.51 -1.67 18.45
N ASP A 434 -4.31 -1.84 19.76
CA ASP A 434 -3.22 -1.22 20.50
C ASP A 434 -1.83 -1.69 20.01
N GLY A 435 -1.67 -3.00 19.79
CA GLY A 435 -0.44 -3.58 19.24
C GLY A 435 -0.30 -3.30 17.75
N TRP A 436 -1.39 -3.45 17.00
CA TRP A 436 -1.38 -3.31 15.55
C TRP A 436 -1.18 -1.87 15.08
N TRP A 437 -1.88 -0.89 15.69
CA TRP A 437 -1.79 0.53 15.37
C TRP A 437 -0.84 1.25 16.32
N SER A 438 0.31 0.63 16.57
CA SER A 438 1.32 1.14 17.50
C SER A 438 2.41 1.92 16.77
N PRO A 439 2.96 3.01 17.35
CA PRO A 439 4.14 3.69 16.83
C PRO A 439 5.38 2.79 16.81
N HIS A 440 5.42 1.71 17.59
CA HIS A 440 6.50 0.71 17.55
C HIS A 440 6.57 -0.05 16.22
N GLN A 441 5.51 -0.04 15.42
CA GLN A 441 5.51 -0.58 14.06
C GLN A 441 6.28 0.30 13.07
N CYS A 442 6.65 1.52 13.45
CA CYS A 442 7.36 2.48 12.61
C CYS A 442 8.86 2.48 12.93
N LYS A 443 9.72 2.68 11.94
CA LYS A 443 11.16 2.80 12.16
C LYS A 443 11.48 4.04 13.01
N ASN A 444 12.34 3.86 14.01
CA ASN A 444 12.81 4.95 14.87
C ASN A 444 14.24 5.42 14.56
N ASN A 445 14.98 4.70 13.72
CA ASN A 445 16.44 4.87 13.61
C ASN A 445 16.81 5.55 12.29
N HIS A 446 16.78 6.89 12.28
CA HIS A 446 17.49 7.69 11.29
C HIS A 446 18.61 8.51 11.94
N THR A 447 19.13 8.06 13.08
CA THR A 447 20.30 8.69 13.72
C THR A 447 21.55 8.52 12.86
N ASP A 448 21.66 7.41 12.12
CA ASP A 448 22.84 7.06 11.34
C ASP A 448 23.07 7.97 10.11
N PHE A 449 22.00 8.60 9.61
CA PHE A 449 22.07 9.58 8.52
C PHE A 449 22.32 11.03 8.99
N LEU A 450 22.31 11.25 10.30
CA LEU A 450 22.49 12.57 10.90
C LEU A 450 23.91 12.77 11.48
N SER A 451 24.75 11.74 11.44
CA SER A 451 26.17 11.79 11.82
C SER A 451 27.02 12.27 10.66
#